data_1fbbef120f3baef0edc5b5a9284ce3df
#
_entry.id   1fbbef120f3baef0edc5b5a9284ce3df
#
_cell.length_a   1.000
_cell.length_b   1.000
_cell.length_c   1.000
_cell.angle_alpha   90.00
_cell.angle_beta   90.00
_cell.angle_gamma   90.00
#
_symmetry.space_group_name_H-M   'P 1'
#
loop_
_entity.id
_entity.type
_entity.pdbx_description
1 polymer ?
#
loop_
_entity_poly.entity_id
_entity_poly.type
_entity_poly.pdbx_seq_one_letter_code
_entity_poly.pdbx_strand_id
1 'polypeptide(L)'
;MLGYHLKKNVKPIVKHPFFAFIVFGLVLILLQILSWTAGFPKSSAMSGIATVLIYSIVGFGFTYLLGYAGLASLGTAGFTGLGAYIVGYFLRETGVPYIVSILVVLAVSIILGVAVGFISLRIEGIFLAIVTLGLSEILYQIFTNWIDFTGGPNGSSASIPIFQKWLGLSTTTSKRAMFIVLVVVVVFLMIITFNLCKSSTGRAMLAMKNSTSAAQAMGISLLRYRLLAFVLSTVYAGIGGIMFMSYLGYASPTNWTLMFSLNLLAAVIIGGTRSLWGTIVG
;
A
#
# COMPACT_ATOMS: atom_id res chain seq x y z
N MET A 1 54.52 16.65 15.15
CA MET A 1 53.39 16.94 15.97
C MET A 1 52.17 17.06 15.09
N LEU A 2 51.20 16.14 15.30
CA LEU A 2 49.79 16.23 15.00
C LEU A 2 49.36 16.58 13.59
N GLY A 3 49.41 15.59 12.70
CA GLY A 3 48.54 15.53 11.53
C GLY A 3 47.38 14.62 11.85
N TYR A 4 46.24 15.15 12.39
CA TYR A 4 44.99 14.44 12.47
C TYR A 4 44.31 14.56 11.10
N HIS A 5 44.64 13.63 10.21
CA HIS A 5 43.92 13.47 8.94
C HIS A 5 42.48 13.03 9.24
N LEU A 6 41.54 13.97 9.15
CA LEU A 6 40.11 13.72 8.99
C LEU A 6 39.92 12.88 7.72
N LYS A 7 39.97 11.58 7.83
CA LYS A 7 39.45 10.67 6.83
C LYS A 7 37.94 10.92 6.77
N LYS A 8 37.51 11.79 5.86
CA LYS A 8 36.13 11.92 5.43
C LYS A 8 35.70 10.55 4.88
N ASN A 9 35.10 9.71 5.72
CA ASN A 9 34.51 8.44 5.31
C ASN A 9 33.33 8.76 4.40
N VAL A 10 33.59 8.94 3.13
CA VAL A 10 32.58 8.87 2.08
C VAL A 10 32.13 7.43 2.06
N LYS A 11 31.04 7.11 2.76
CA LYS A 11 30.41 5.79 2.66
C LYS A 11 30.09 5.60 1.17
N PRO A 12 30.61 4.55 0.53
CA PRO A 12 30.34 4.34 -0.89
C PRO A 12 28.82 4.30 -1.09
N ILE A 13 28.35 5.01 -2.10
CA ILE A 13 26.91 5.15 -2.47
C ILE A 13 26.22 3.78 -2.52
N VAL A 14 26.95 2.75 -2.90
CA VAL A 14 26.53 1.34 -2.96
C VAL A 14 26.10 0.75 -1.60
N LYS A 15 26.57 1.27 -0.46
CA LYS A 15 26.18 0.81 0.87
C LYS A 15 24.90 1.49 1.41
N HIS A 16 24.30 2.40 0.67
CA HIS A 16 23.07 3.05 1.10
C HIS A 16 21.86 2.17 0.75
N PRO A 17 20.93 1.89 1.67
CA PRO A 17 19.76 1.02 1.41
C PRO A 17 18.89 1.51 0.25
N PHE A 18 18.88 2.82 -0.04
CA PHE A 18 18.16 3.38 -1.19
C PHE A 18 18.70 2.89 -2.53
N PHE A 19 20.01 2.61 -2.61
CA PHE A 19 20.59 2.05 -3.83
C PHE A 19 19.96 0.68 -4.16
N ALA A 20 19.76 -0.17 -3.16
CA ALA A 20 19.10 -1.47 -3.36
C ALA A 20 17.64 -1.33 -3.85
N PHE A 21 16.87 -0.35 -3.35
CA PHE A 21 15.49 -0.11 -3.80
C PHE A 21 15.44 0.42 -5.23
N ILE A 22 16.36 1.32 -5.59
CA ILE A 22 16.45 1.87 -6.96
C ILE A 22 16.87 0.77 -7.93
N VAL A 23 17.88 -0.05 -7.59
CA VAL A 23 18.33 -1.18 -8.42
C VAL A 23 17.19 -2.18 -8.63
N PHE A 24 16.43 -2.52 -7.59
CA PHE A 24 15.25 -3.36 -7.71
C PHE A 24 14.23 -2.80 -8.71
N GLY A 25 13.90 -1.51 -8.59
CA GLY A 25 13.01 -0.85 -9.54
C GLY A 25 13.54 -0.86 -10.97
N LEU A 26 14.83 -0.58 -11.16
CA LEU A 26 15.47 -0.61 -12.47
C LEU A 26 15.45 -2.02 -13.10
N VAL A 27 15.70 -3.07 -12.31
CA VAL A 27 15.61 -4.45 -12.79
C VAL A 27 14.19 -4.77 -13.26
N LEU A 28 13.15 -4.37 -12.53
CA LEU A 28 11.76 -4.59 -12.94
C LEU A 28 11.39 -3.82 -14.20
N ILE A 29 11.87 -2.58 -14.36
CA ILE A 29 11.66 -1.77 -15.56
C ILE A 29 12.39 -2.42 -16.76
N LEU A 30 13.62 -2.88 -16.58
CA LEU A 30 14.37 -3.60 -17.63
C LEU A 30 13.65 -4.89 -18.05
N LEU A 31 13.12 -5.67 -17.10
CA LEU A 31 12.31 -6.85 -17.40
C LEU A 31 11.06 -6.50 -18.22
N GLN A 32 10.42 -5.37 -17.90
CA GLN A 32 9.26 -4.89 -18.67
C GLN A 32 9.65 -4.48 -20.10
N ILE A 33 10.77 -3.79 -20.27
CA ILE A 33 11.28 -3.40 -21.60
C ILE A 33 11.67 -4.65 -22.39
N LEU A 34 12.31 -5.63 -21.76
CA LEU A 34 12.68 -6.89 -22.38
C LEU A 34 11.44 -7.69 -22.81
N SER A 35 10.40 -7.71 -21.98
CA SER A 35 9.09 -8.29 -22.33
C SER A 35 8.44 -7.59 -23.53
N TRP A 36 8.73 -6.30 -23.71
CA TRP A 36 8.22 -5.54 -24.86
C TRP A 36 8.97 -5.86 -26.15
N THR A 37 10.31 -5.95 -26.11
CA THR A 37 11.16 -6.12 -27.30
C THR A 37 11.35 -7.59 -27.70
N ALA A 38 11.61 -8.47 -26.72
CA ALA A 38 11.95 -9.86 -26.95
C ALA A 38 10.78 -10.84 -26.68
N GLY A 39 9.63 -10.36 -26.18
CA GLY A 39 8.49 -11.21 -25.81
C GLY A 39 8.73 -12.13 -24.62
N PHE A 40 9.85 -12.00 -23.93
CA PHE A 40 10.20 -12.75 -22.72
C PHE A 40 10.57 -11.77 -21.58
N PRO A 41 10.03 -11.94 -20.37
CA PRO A 41 9.03 -12.90 -19.93
C PRO A 41 7.63 -12.67 -20.56
N LYS A 42 6.79 -13.72 -20.56
CA LYS A 42 5.42 -13.64 -21.12
C LYS A 42 4.60 -12.57 -20.37
N SER A 43 3.67 -11.94 -21.07
CA SER A 43 2.77 -10.91 -20.50
C SER A 43 2.00 -11.39 -19.26
N SER A 44 1.67 -12.68 -19.19
CA SER A 44 1.05 -13.30 -18.01
C SER A 44 1.95 -13.25 -16.77
N ALA A 45 3.25 -13.52 -16.91
CA ALA A 45 4.21 -13.44 -15.82
C ALA A 45 4.35 -11.99 -15.31
N MET A 46 4.37 -11.02 -16.24
CA MET A 46 4.42 -9.60 -15.86
C MET A 46 3.16 -9.15 -15.09
N SER A 47 1.99 -9.69 -15.45
CA SER A 47 0.76 -9.43 -14.70
C SER A 47 0.81 -10.03 -13.29
N GLY A 48 1.41 -11.22 -13.13
CA GLY A 48 1.64 -11.82 -11.81
C GLY A 48 2.55 -10.94 -10.95
N ILE A 49 3.69 -10.49 -11.50
CA ILE A 49 4.61 -9.57 -10.80
C ILE A 49 3.90 -8.28 -10.40
N ALA A 50 3.08 -7.71 -11.29
CA ALA A 50 2.31 -6.50 -10.97
C ALA A 50 1.36 -6.72 -9.78
N THR A 51 0.66 -7.86 -9.73
CA THR A 51 -0.22 -8.19 -8.61
C THR A 51 0.56 -8.31 -7.30
N VAL A 52 1.72 -8.97 -7.30
CA VAL A 52 2.62 -9.04 -6.14
C VAL A 52 3.05 -7.64 -5.69
N LEU A 53 3.42 -6.77 -6.61
CA LEU A 53 3.81 -5.38 -6.29
C LEU A 53 2.65 -4.57 -5.70
N ILE A 54 1.43 -4.73 -6.21
CA ILE A 54 0.23 -4.08 -5.67
C ILE A 54 -0.03 -4.56 -4.24
N TYR A 55 0.04 -5.86 -3.99
CA TYR A 55 -0.13 -6.42 -2.64
C TYR A 55 0.99 -6.00 -1.70
N SER A 56 2.21 -5.86 -2.21
CA SER A 56 3.34 -5.33 -1.43
C SER A 56 3.12 -3.89 -0.97
N ILE A 57 2.48 -3.03 -1.78
CA ILE A 57 2.10 -1.68 -1.35
C ILE A 57 1.22 -1.76 -0.10
N VAL A 58 0.18 -2.59 -0.16
CA VAL A 58 -0.73 -2.78 0.98
C VAL A 58 0.02 -3.38 2.18
N GLY A 59 0.91 -4.33 1.93
CA GLY A 59 1.78 -4.96 2.93
C GLY A 59 2.71 -3.96 3.65
N PHE A 60 3.21 -2.94 2.96
CA PHE A 60 3.99 -1.87 3.62
C PHE A 60 3.15 -1.12 4.66
N GLY A 61 1.83 -0.97 4.45
CA GLY A 61 0.91 -0.47 5.46
C GLY A 61 0.89 -1.33 6.74
N PHE A 62 0.93 -2.66 6.59
CA PHE A 62 1.05 -3.58 7.73
C PHE A 62 2.39 -3.48 8.47
N THR A 63 3.46 -3.10 7.79
CA THR A 63 4.75 -2.87 8.45
C THR A 63 4.62 -1.80 9.53
N TYR A 64 3.89 -0.71 9.29
CA TYR A 64 3.64 0.30 10.32
C TYR A 64 2.74 -0.24 11.43
N LEU A 65 1.63 -0.84 11.04
CA LEU A 65 0.58 -1.21 11.97
C LEU A 65 1.01 -2.40 12.86
N LEU A 66 1.38 -3.51 12.26
CA LEU A 66 1.76 -4.74 12.97
C LEU A 66 3.25 -4.74 13.36
N GLY A 67 4.10 -4.29 12.43
CA GLY A 67 5.56 -4.31 12.61
C GLY A 67 6.03 -3.35 13.69
N TYR A 68 5.59 -2.11 13.65
CA TYR A 68 6.05 -1.04 14.53
C TYR A 68 5.07 -0.70 15.65
N ALA A 69 3.78 -0.58 15.37
CA ALA A 69 2.79 -0.22 16.39
C ALA A 69 2.25 -1.43 17.18
N GLY A 70 2.41 -2.66 16.70
CA GLY A 70 1.92 -3.87 17.35
C GLY A 70 0.40 -4.03 17.30
N LEU A 71 -0.26 -3.37 16.35
CA LEU A 71 -1.71 -3.38 16.18
C LEU A 71 -2.07 -4.29 15.01
N ALA A 72 -2.96 -5.26 15.22
CA ALA A 72 -3.49 -6.10 14.15
C ALA A 72 -4.77 -5.50 13.59
N SER A 73 -4.92 -5.50 12.27
CA SER A 73 -6.15 -5.09 11.58
C SER A 73 -6.50 -6.10 10.49
N LEU A 74 -7.76 -6.48 10.43
CA LEU A 74 -8.33 -7.31 9.37
C LEU A 74 -9.23 -6.52 8.41
N GLY A 75 -9.21 -5.18 8.53
CA GLY A 75 -10.00 -4.27 7.70
C GLY A 75 -9.38 -3.93 6.34
N THR A 76 -8.21 -4.44 6.05
CA THR A 76 -7.39 -3.99 4.91
C THR A 76 -8.06 -4.25 3.56
N ALA A 77 -8.80 -5.36 3.42
CA ALA A 77 -9.56 -5.68 2.21
C ALA A 77 -10.57 -4.57 1.88
N GLY A 78 -11.35 -4.14 2.87
CA GLY A 78 -12.33 -3.07 2.70
C GLY A 78 -11.70 -1.74 2.28
N PHE A 79 -10.59 -1.36 2.90
CA PHE A 79 -9.89 -0.09 2.56
C PHE A 79 -9.28 -0.14 1.16
N THR A 80 -8.71 -1.28 0.78
CA THR A 80 -8.15 -1.47 -0.57
C THR A 80 -9.26 -1.45 -1.63
N GLY A 81 -10.36 -2.16 -1.36
CA GLY A 81 -11.54 -2.17 -2.22
C GLY A 81 -12.15 -0.79 -2.40
N LEU A 82 -12.25 -0.01 -1.33
CA LEU A 82 -12.77 1.34 -1.40
C LEU A 82 -11.91 2.23 -2.30
N GLY A 83 -10.57 2.15 -2.20
CA GLY A 83 -9.65 2.83 -3.11
C GLY A 83 -9.85 2.44 -4.57
N ALA A 84 -10.04 1.14 -4.84
CA ALA A 84 -10.28 0.62 -6.18
C ALA A 84 -11.62 1.12 -6.77
N TYR A 85 -12.71 1.06 -5.98
CA TYR A 85 -14.04 1.49 -6.46
C TYR A 85 -14.15 3.00 -6.64
N ILE A 86 -13.57 3.81 -5.77
CA ILE A 86 -13.56 5.27 -5.97
C ILE A 86 -12.90 5.60 -7.30
N VAL A 87 -11.71 5.07 -7.57
CA VAL A 87 -11.03 5.30 -8.85
C VAL A 87 -11.84 4.75 -10.01
N GLY A 88 -12.39 3.54 -9.89
CA GLY A 88 -13.22 2.93 -10.92
C GLY A 88 -14.43 3.79 -11.29
N TYR A 89 -15.14 4.34 -10.31
CA TYR A 89 -16.27 5.21 -10.49
C TYR A 89 -15.89 6.51 -11.23
N PHE A 90 -14.85 7.21 -10.76
CA PHE A 90 -14.40 8.44 -11.40
C PHE A 90 -13.91 8.23 -12.84
N LEU A 91 -13.31 7.09 -13.14
CA LEU A 91 -12.87 6.76 -14.48
C LEU A 91 -14.01 6.43 -15.45
N ARG A 92 -15.08 5.82 -14.92
CA ARG A 92 -16.24 5.40 -15.71
C ARG A 92 -17.21 6.55 -15.97
N GLU A 93 -17.63 7.25 -14.91
CA GLU A 93 -18.80 8.16 -14.96
C GLU A 93 -18.43 9.63 -15.17
N THR A 94 -17.30 10.08 -14.64
CA THR A 94 -17.13 11.51 -14.43
C THR A 94 -16.06 12.05 -15.35
N GLY A 95 -15.71 11.99 -16.39
CA GLY A 95 -14.70 12.73 -17.19
C GLY A 95 -13.62 13.53 -16.40
N VAL A 96 -13.60 13.41 -15.09
CA VAL A 96 -12.72 14.12 -14.15
C VAL A 96 -11.27 13.63 -14.30
N PRO A 97 -10.26 14.51 -14.17
CA PRO A 97 -8.86 14.12 -14.22
C PRO A 97 -8.51 13.05 -13.17
N TYR A 98 -7.75 12.05 -13.59
CA TYR A 98 -7.31 10.93 -12.73
C TYR A 98 -6.67 11.37 -11.39
N ILE A 99 -5.97 12.49 -11.41
CA ILE A 99 -5.37 13.10 -10.21
C ILE A 99 -6.40 13.40 -9.13
N VAL A 100 -7.60 13.85 -9.51
CA VAL A 100 -8.68 14.15 -8.55
C VAL A 100 -9.16 12.87 -7.88
N SER A 101 -9.31 11.78 -8.61
CA SER A 101 -9.67 10.49 -8.01
C SER A 101 -8.64 10.00 -7.00
N ILE A 102 -7.35 10.20 -7.28
CA ILE A 102 -6.27 9.89 -6.31
C ILE A 102 -6.43 10.73 -5.03
N LEU A 103 -6.64 12.03 -5.16
CA LEU A 103 -6.81 12.92 -4.01
C LEU A 103 -8.03 12.54 -3.17
N VAL A 104 -9.14 12.18 -3.80
CA VAL A 104 -10.35 11.71 -3.11
C VAL A 104 -10.07 10.42 -2.35
N VAL A 105 -9.40 9.44 -2.97
CA VAL A 105 -9.02 8.19 -2.28
C VAL A 105 -8.13 8.47 -1.07
N LEU A 106 -7.14 9.32 -1.22
CA LEU A 106 -6.25 9.67 -0.11
C LEU A 106 -7.01 10.36 1.03
N ALA A 107 -7.90 11.32 0.71
CA ALA A 107 -8.73 12.01 1.70
C ALA A 107 -9.64 11.02 2.46
N VAL A 108 -10.35 10.15 1.75
CA VAL A 108 -11.23 9.14 2.34
C VAL A 108 -10.42 8.14 3.19
N SER A 109 -9.26 7.69 2.69
CA SER A 109 -8.37 6.79 3.45
C SER A 109 -7.87 7.43 4.75
N ILE A 110 -7.54 8.73 4.74
CA ILE A 110 -7.15 9.47 5.95
C ILE A 110 -8.32 9.54 6.93
N ILE A 111 -9.52 9.90 6.47
CA ILE A 111 -10.71 10.00 7.32
C ILE A 111 -11.01 8.66 7.99
N LEU A 112 -11.02 7.57 7.22
CA LEU A 112 -11.24 6.23 7.75
C LEU A 112 -10.10 5.79 8.68
N GLY A 113 -8.87 6.09 8.34
CA GLY A 113 -7.71 5.80 9.19
C GLY A 113 -7.78 6.51 10.54
N VAL A 114 -8.21 7.77 10.55
CA VAL A 114 -8.46 8.53 11.78
C VAL A 114 -9.61 7.91 12.58
N ALA A 115 -10.74 7.59 11.94
CA ALA A 115 -11.89 6.98 12.60
C ALA A 115 -11.54 5.66 13.28
N VAL A 116 -10.89 4.74 12.56
CA VAL A 116 -10.44 3.45 13.11
C VAL A 116 -9.34 3.63 14.15
N GLY A 117 -8.44 4.58 13.94
CA GLY A 117 -7.40 4.94 14.91
C GLY A 117 -7.99 5.41 16.25
N PHE A 118 -9.07 6.20 16.24
CA PHE A 118 -9.78 6.58 17.48
C PHE A 118 -10.41 5.37 18.17
N ILE A 119 -11.00 4.45 17.44
CA ILE A 119 -11.56 3.21 17.99
C ILE A 119 -10.44 2.40 18.65
N SER A 120 -9.25 2.34 18.07
CA SER A 120 -8.09 1.61 18.57
C SER A 120 -7.54 2.13 19.91
N LEU A 121 -7.95 3.32 20.35
CA LEU A 121 -7.57 3.84 21.67
C LEU A 121 -8.33 3.17 22.80
N ARG A 122 -9.53 2.68 22.53
CA ARG A 122 -10.41 2.04 23.52
C ARG A 122 -10.34 0.52 23.46
N ILE A 123 -9.85 -0.03 22.36
CA ILE A 123 -9.88 -1.46 22.09
C ILE A 123 -8.47 -1.92 21.70
N GLU A 124 -7.97 -2.97 22.36
CA GLU A 124 -6.62 -3.49 22.14
C GLU A 124 -6.64 -4.98 21.78
N GLY A 125 -5.53 -5.45 21.20
CA GLY A 125 -5.32 -6.87 20.92
C GLY A 125 -6.30 -7.44 19.89
N ILE A 126 -6.85 -8.61 20.17
CA ILE A 126 -7.72 -9.37 19.26
C ILE A 126 -9.04 -8.63 18.99
N PHE A 127 -9.57 -7.93 19.97
CA PHE A 127 -10.83 -7.19 19.81
C PHE A 127 -10.74 -6.09 18.74
N LEU A 128 -9.58 -5.46 18.60
CA LEU A 128 -9.34 -4.48 17.54
C LEU A 128 -9.38 -5.15 16.14
N ALA A 129 -8.81 -6.34 16.02
CA ALA A 129 -8.87 -7.09 14.77
C ALA A 129 -10.32 -7.45 14.40
N ILE A 130 -11.16 -7.84 15.39
CA ILE A 130 -12.59 -8.15 15.19
C ILE A 130 -13.37 -6.91 14.74
N VAL A 131 -13.14 -5.75 15.36
CA VAL A 131 -13.82 -4.50 14.97
C VAL A 131 -13.44 -4.07 13.56
N THR A 132 -12.15 -4.15 13.21
CA THR A 132 -11.71 -3.82 11.85
C THR A 132 -12.20 -4.81 10.81
N LEU A 133 -12.36 -6.09 11.17
CA LEU A 133 -13.02 -7.10 10.35
C LEU A 133 -14.49 -6.74 10.11
N GLY A 134 -15.23 -6.39 11.17
CA GLY A 134 -16.62 -5.95 11.04
C GLY A 134 -16.77 -4.75 10.11
N LEU A 135 -15.84 -3.78 10.19
CA LEU A 135 -15.82 -2.64 9.28
C LEU A 135 -15.55 -3.07 7.83
N SER A 136 -14.63 -4.02 7.62
CA SER A 136 -14.37 -4.56 6.28
C SER A 136 -15.59 -5.28 5.71
N GLU A 137 -16.32 -6.01 6.53
CA GLU A 137 -17.56 -6.69 6.12
C GLU A 137 -18.67 -5.68 5.77
N ILE A 138 -18.80 -4.59 6.53
CA ILE A 138 -19.71 -3.50 6.19
C ILE A 138 -19.37 -2.91 4.81
N LEU A 139 -18.06 -2.64 4.56
CA LEU A 139 -17.61 -2.15 3.26
C LEU A 139 -17.89 -3.16 2.14
N TYR A 140 -17.67 -4.45 2.39
CA TYR A 140 -17.99 -5.52 1.44
C TYR A 140 -19.49 -5.52 1.09
N GLN A 141 -20.39 -5.38 2.07
CA GLN A 141 -21.83 -5.27 1.84
C GLN A 141 -22.20 -4.01 1.05
N ILE A 142 -21.53 -2.88 1.32
CA ILE A 142 -21.68 -1.65 0.53
C ILE A 142 -21.26 -1.92 -0.93
N PHE A 143 -20.12 -2.57 -1.15
CA PHE A 143 -19.65 -2.88 -2.50
C PHE A 143 -20.59 -3.81 -3.27
N THR A 144 -21.24 -4.72 -2.58
CA THR A 144 -22.16 -5.68 -3.20
C THR A 144 -23.53 -5.07 -3.51
N ASN A 145 -24.02 -4.16 -2.66
CA ASN A 145 -25.40 -3.67 -2.75
C ASN A 145 -25.52 -2.29 -3.45
N TRP A 146 -24.45 -1.50 -3.51
CA TRP A 146 -24.48 -0.18 -4.13
C TRP A 146 -24.11 -0.23 -5.62
N ILE A 147 -25.10 -0.63 -6.44
CA ILE A 147 -24.90 -0.93 -7.87
C ILE A 147 -24.35 0.26 -8.65
N ASP A 148 -24.89 1.48 -8.44
CA ASP A 148 -24.50 2.68 -9.19
C ASP A 148 -23.02 3.05 -8.99
N PHE A 149 -22.50 2.82 -7.78
CA PHE A 149 -21.11 3.16 -7.43
C PHE A 149 -20.12 2.04 -7.79
N THR A 150 -20.46 0.79 -7.49
CA THR A 150 -19.51 -0.34 -7.57
C THR A 150 -19.77 -1.29 -8.72
N GLY A 151 -20.93 -1.20 -9.38
CA GLY A 151 -21.43 -2.20 -10.32
C GLY A 151 -22.07 -3.42 -9.63
N GLY A 152 -22.19 -3.37 -8.29
CA GLY A 152 -22.81 -4.45 -7.48
C GLY A 152 -22.05 -5.78 -7.55
N PRO A 153 -22.74 -6.92 -7.50
CA PRO A 153 -22.12 -8.24 -7.50
C PRO A 153 -21.26 -8.55 -8.73
N ASN A 154 -21.59 -7.92 -9.86
CA ASN A 154 -20.85 -8.09 -11.12
C ASN A 154 -19.53 -7.31 -11.14
N GLY A 155 -19.30 -6.43 -10.17
CA GLY A 155 -18.13 -5.59 -10.11
C GLY A 155 -18.12 -4.46 -11.13
N SER A 156 -17.04 -3.70 -11.13
CA SER A 156 -16.85 -2.53 -12.00
C SER A 156 -15.63 -2.71 -12.88
N SER A 157 -15.76 -2.36 -14.15
CA SER A 157 -14.64 -2.23 -15.07
C SER A 157 -14.35 -0.77 -15.34
N ALA A 158 -13.07 -0.43 -15.43
CA ALA A 158 -12.64 0.90 -15.82
C ALA A 158 -11.55 0.81 -16.89
N SER A 159 -11.56 1.73 -17.84
CA SER A 159 -10.46 1.84 -18.80
C SER A 159 -9.17 2.24 -18.09
N ILE A 160 -8.02 1.78 -18.58
CA ILE A 160 -6.71 2.17 -18.06
C ILE A 160 -6.51 3.67 -18.31
N PRO A 161 -6.43 4.49 -17.23
CA PRO A 161 -6.95 5.85 -17.32
C PRO A 161 -6.09 6.86 -18.06
N ILE A 162 -4.78 6.80 -17.89
CA ILE A 162 -3.92 7.92 -18.31
C ILE A 162 -3.50 7.76 -19.77
N PHE A 163 -3.13 6.55 -20.16
CA PHE A 163 -2.46 6.30 -21.42
C PHE A 163 -3.39 6.05 -22.59
N GLN A 164 -4.60 5.49 -22.37
CA GLN A 164 -5.59 5.31 -23.41
C GLN A 164 -6.31 6.62 -23.74
N LYS A 165 -6.70 7.40 -22.72
CA LYS A 165 -7.52 8.59 -22.91
C LYS A 165 -6.70 9.83 -23.32
N TRP A 166 -5.43 9.95 -22.84
CA TRP A 166 -4.58 11.12 -23.11
C TRP A 166 -3.62 10.93 -24.28
N LEU A 167 -3.06 9.73 -24.45
CA LEU A 167 -2.06 9.45 -25.49
C LEU A 167 -2.59 8.58 -26.64
N GLY A 168 -3.84 8.14 -26.60
CA GLY A 168 -4.42 7.29 -27.66
C GLY A 168 -3.72 5.94 -27.84
N LEU A 169 -3.00 5.46 -26.82
CA LEU A 169 -2.21 4.23 -26.90
C LEU A 169 -3.13 3.00 -26.85
N SER A 170 -2.70 1.93 -27.52
CA SER A 170 -3.39 0.64 -27.45
C SER A 170 -3.47 0.12 -26.01
N THR A 171 -4.47 -0.72 -25.70
CA THR A 171 -4.68 -1.30 -24.36
C THR A 171 -3.44 -2.01 -23.84
N THR A 172 -2.72 -2.72 -24.70
CA THR A 172 -1.51 -3.46 -24.35
C THR A 172 -0.36 -2.53 -23.98
N THR A 173 -0.15 -1.46 -24.74
CA THR A 173 0.89 -0.45 -24.48
C THR A 173 0.56 0.34 -23.21
N SER A 174 -0.72 0.65 -22.98
CA SER A 174 -1.18 1.32 -21.75
C SER A 174 -0.94 0.48 -20.50
N LYS A 175 -1.18 -0.84 -20.53
CA LYS A 175 -0.83 -1.75 -19.43
C LYS A 175 0.67 -1.77 -19.14
N ARG A 176 1.50 -1.81 -20.17
CA ARG A 176 2.96 -1.77 -20.01
C ARG A 176 3.44 -0.46 -19.38
N ALA A 177 2.92 0.66 -19.85
CA ALA A 177 3.22 1.96 -19.26
C ALA A 177 2.77 2.05 -17.79
N MET A 178 1.58 1.52 -17.47
CA MET A 178 1.06 1.49 -16.10
C MET A 178 1.91 0.61 -15.17
N PHE A 179 2.53 -0.46 -15.69
CA PHE A 179 3.49 -1.25 -14.93
C PHE A 179 4.71 -0.41 -14.49
N ILE A 180 5.23 0.44 -15.37
CA ILE A 180 6.35 1.33 -15.03
C ILE A 180 5.93 2.31 -13.92
N VAL A 181 4.73 2.89 -14.02
CA VAL A 181 4.19 3.77 -12.97
C VAL A 181 4.07 3.01 -11.65
N LEU A 182 3.55 1.77 -11.67
CA LEU A 182 3.45 0.92 -10.49
C LEU A 182 4.82 0.69 -9.83
N VAL A 183 5.85 0.36 -10.61
CA VAL A 183 7.22 0.16 -10.09
C VAL A 183 7.75 1.43 -9.45
N VAL A 184 7.56 2.59 -10.09
CA VAL A 184 7.99 3.88 -9.53
C VAL A 184 7.28 4.17 -8.19
N VAL A 185 5.97 3.94 -8.11
CA VAL A 185 5.19 4.11 -6.89
C VAL A 185 5.67 3.16 -5.78
N VAL A 186 5.91 1.89 -6.10
CA VAL A 186 6.45 0.92 -5.13
C VAL A 186 7.79 1.36 -4.56
N VAL A 187 8.75 1.73 -5.42
CA VAL A 187 10.08 2.20 -4.98
C VAL A 187 9.96 3.47 -4.13
N PHE A 188 9.13 4.41 -4.54
CA PHE A 188 8.87 5.64 -3.78
C PHE A 188 8.30 5.33 -2.39
N LEU A 189 7.31 4.44 -2.31
CA LEU A 189 6.71 4.03 -1.04
C LEU A 189 7.70 3.23 -0.17
N MET A 190 8.56 2.39 -0.76
CA MET A 190 9.64 1.72 -0.02
C MET A 190 10.59 2.73 0.64
N ILE A 191 10.99 3.78 -0.08
CA ILE A 191 11.87 4.83 0.44
C ILE A 191 11.18 5.58 1.58
N ILE A 192 9.92 5.97 1.41
CA ILE A 192 9.14 6.65 2.46
C ILE A 192 9.02 5.75 3.69
N THR A 193 8.62 4.49 3.50
CA THR A 193 8.46 3.52 4.60
C THR A 193 9.77 3.33 5.36
N PHE A 194 10.88 3.16 4.66
CA PHE A 194 12.19 3.01 5.28
C PHE A 194 12.57 4.24 6.11
N ASN A 195 12.37 5.45 5.57
CA ASN A 195 12.68 6.68 6.28
C ASN A 195 11.80 6.87 7.51
N LEU A 196 10.50 6.64 7.40
CA LEU A 196 9.57 6.75 8.52
C LEU A 196 9.89 5.72 9.61
N CYS A 197 10.18 4.48 9.25
CA CYS A 197 10.55 3.43 10.21
C CYS A 197 11.83 3.76 10.98
N LYS A 198 12.80 4.44 10.35
CA LYS A 198 14.05 4.87 10.99
C LYS A 198 13.95 6.21 11.71
N SER A 199 12.90 6.97 11.50
CA SER A 199 12.68 8.29 12.12
C SER A 199 12.35 8.19 13.62
N SER A 200 12.21 9.33 14.27
CA SER A 200 11.70 9.42 15.65
C SER A 200 10.31 8.81 15.78
N THR A 201 9.48 8.96 14.77
CA THR A 201 8.12 8.39 14.71
C THR A 201 8.15 6.85 14.76
N GLY A 202 8.99 6.20 13.96
CA GLY A 202 9.13 4.75 13.98
C GLY A 202 9.66 4.22 15.32
N ARG A 203 10.64 4.92 15.92
CA ARG A 203 11.14 4.57 17.27
C ARG A 203 10.09 4.72 18.35
N ALA A 204 9.26 5.78 18.30
CA ALA A 204 8.16 6.00 19.25
C ALA A 204 7.09 4.92 19.13
N MET A 205 6.70 4.55 17.90
CA MET A 205 5.77 3.42 17.67
C MET A 205 6.33 2.10 18.24
N LEU A 206 7.62 1.85 18.05
CA LEU A 206 8.27 0.64 18.56
C LEU A 206 8.35 0.61 20.09
N ALA A 207 8.61 1.76 20.72
CA ALA A 207 8.57 1.89 22.18
C ALA A 207 7.16 1.59 22.72
N MET A 208 6.13 2.11 22.07
CA MET A 208 4.72 1.84 22.39
C MET A 208 4.35 0.36 22.23
N LYS A 209 4.84 -0.30 21.18
CA LYS A 209 4.63 -1.74 20.94
C LYS A 209 5.21 -2.59 22.07
N ASN A 210 6.40 -2.22 22.58
CA ASN A 210 7.09 -3.01 23.61
C ASN A 210 6.43 -2.82 24.99
N SER A 211 6.05 -1.60 25.35
CA SER A 211 5.33 -1.30 26.60
C SER A 211 4.61 0.04 26.48
N THR A 212 3.29 0.01 26.52
CA THR A 212 2.45 1.21 26.47
C THR A 212 2.66 2.09 27.72
N SER A 213 2.76 1.47 28.90
CA SER A 213 2.95 2.20 30.17
C SER A 213 4.31 2.89 30.23
N ALA A 214 5.40 2.20 29.86
CA ALA A 214 6.73 2.79 29.82
C ALA A 214 6.83 3.92 28.77
N ALA A 215 6.21 3.74 27.61
CA ALA A 215 6.18 4.77 26.58
C ALA A 215 5.46 6.04 27.06
N GLN A 216 4.33 5.90 27.76
CA GLN A 216 3.62 7.05 28.36
C GLN A 216 4.46 7.75 29.42
N ALA A 217 5.13 7.00 30.30
CA ALA A 217 6.01 7.57 31.31
C ALA A 217 7.16 8.39 30.69
N MET A 218 7.61 8.02 29.50
CA MET A 218 8.63 8.75 28.72
C MET A 218 8.02 9.89 27.86
N GLY A 219 6.75 10.24 28.05
CA GLY A 219 6.08 11.34 27.35
C GLY A 219 5.62 11.01 25.93
N ILE A 220 5.60 9.73 25.51
CA ILE A 220 5.11 9.33 24.19
C ILE A 220 3.58 9.29 24.21
N SER A 221 2.93 10.10 23.37
CA SER A 221 1.48 10.15 23.24
C SER A 221 0.97 8.94 22.45
N LEU A 222 0.32 7.97 23.12
CA LEU A 222 -0.27 6.80 22.46
C LEU A 222 -1.30 7.19 21.39
N LEU A 223 -2.12 8.21 21.68
CA LEU A 223 -3.12 8.72 20.76
C LEU A 223 -2.51 9.08 19.40
N ARG A 224 -1.47 9.91 19.39
CA ARG A 224 -0.85 10.39 18.15
C ARG A 224 -0.26 9.26 17.33
N TYR A 225 0.47 8.36 17.97
CA TYR A 225 1.20 7.30 17.25
C TYR A 225 0.29 6.15 16.81
N ARG A 226 -0.77 5.82 17.56
CA ARG A 226 -1.79 4.86 17.11
C ARG A 226 -2.58 5.41 15.91
N LEU A 227 -3.08 6.66 16.01
CA LEU A 227 -3.74 7.31 14.87
C LEU A 227 -2.86 7.33 13.63
N LEU A 228 -1.60 7.74 13.79
CA LEU A 228 -0.67 7.82 12.67
C LEU A 228 -0.40 6.45 12.03
N ALA A 229 -0.27 5.39 12.83
CA ALA A 229 -0.11 4.02 12.33
C ALA A 229 -1.32 3.57 11.50
N PHE A 230 -2.54 3.84 11.96
CA PHE A 230 -3.77 3.52 11.23
C PHE A 230 -3.90 4.34 9.96
N VAL A 231 -3.69 5.65 10.01
CA VAL A 231 -3.75 6.54 8.85
C VAL A 231 -2.75 6.10 7.78
N LEU A 232 -1.51 5.80 8.16
CA LEU A 232 -0.53 5.29 7.21
C LEU A 232 -0.99 3.96 6.59
N SER A 233 -1.46 3.01 7.39
CA SER A 233 -1.93 1.71 6.90
C SER A 233 -3.11 1.85 5.93
N THR A 234 -4.11 2.69 6.25
CA THR A 234 -5.27 2.90 5.37
C THR A 234 -4.91 3.66 4.09
N VAL A 235 -3.99 4.63 4.16
CA VAL A 235 -3.48 5.34 2.99
C VAL A 235 -2.74 4.38 2.03
N TYR A 236 -1.89 3.50 2.58
CA TYR A 236 -1.20 2.50 1.75
C TYR A 236 -2.18 1.49 1.15
N ALA A 237 -3.20 1.07 1.90
CA ALA A 237 -4.27 0.23 1.37
C ALA A 237 -5.04 0.95 0.24
N GLY A 238 -5.38 2.21 0.41
CA GLY A 238 -6.01 3.05 -0.62
C GLY A 238 -5.15 3.17 -1.89
N ILE A 239 -3.84 3.42 -1.73
CA ILE A 239 -2.90 3.48 -2.87
C ILE A 239 -2.83 2.11 -3.57
N GLY A 240 -2.81 1.01 -2.82
CA GLY A 240 -2.89 -0.35 -3.38
C GLY A 240 -4.15 -0.54 -4.20
N GLY A 241 -5.32 -0.06 -3.72
CA GLY A 241 -6.59 -0.08 -4.45
C GLY A 241 -6.55 0.76 -5.73
N ILE A 242 -5.97 1.97 -5.68
CA ILE A 242 -5.74 2.81 -6.87
C ILE A 242 -4.94 2.04 -7.94
N MET A 243 -3.82 1.45 -7.53
CA MET A 243 -2.95 0.71 -8.45
C MET A 243 -3.62 -0.56 -8.97
N PHE A 244 -4.40 -1.25 -8.13
CA PHE A 244 -5.17 -2.42 -8.51
C PHE A 244 -6.16 -2.11 -9.66
N MET A 245 -7.01 -1.11 -9.47
CA MET A 245 -7.99 -0.71 -10.47
C MET A 245 -7.32 -0.17 -11.73
N SER A 246 -6.29 0.65 -11.57
CA SER A 246 -5.58 1.27 -12.69
C SER A 246 -4.79 0.29 -13.55
N TYR A 247 -4.31 -0.82 -12.99
CA TYR A 247 -3.55 -1.83 -13.72
C TYR A 247 -4.42 -2.97 -14.25
N LEU A 248 -5.28 -3.54 -13.39
CA LEU A 248 -6.14 -4.67 -13.78
C LEU A 248 -7.35 -4.22 -14.60
N GLY A 249 -7.86 -3.01 -14.35
CA GLY A 249 -9.01 -2.46 -15.05
C GLY A 249 -10.35 -3.09 -14.64
N TYR A 250 -10.38 -3.96 -13.65
CA TYR A 250 -11.59 -4.62 -13.16
C TYR A 250 -11.47 -4.92 -11.67
N ALA A 251 -12.53 -4.64 -10.93
CA ALA A 251 -12.65 -4.97 -9.52
C ALA A 251 -14.03 -5.58 -9.24
N SER A 252 -14.06 -6.71 -8.53
CA SER A 252 -15.26 -7.38 -8.06
C SER A 252 -15.30 -7.39 -6.53
N PRO A 253 -16.48 -7.36 -5.88
CA PRO A 253 -16.58 -7.50 -4.42
C PRO A 253 -15.87 -8.75 -3.90
N THR A 254 -15.89 -9.84 -4.65
CA THR A 254 -15.22 -11.10 -4.29
C THR A 254 -13.72 -10.98 -4.07
N ASN A 255 -13.08 -9.95 -4.62
CA ASN A 255 -11.65 -9.67 -4.42
C ASN A 255 -11.35 -9.12 -3.01
N TRP A 256 -12.35 -8.54 -2.33
CA TRP A 256 -12.20 -7.81 -1.07
C TRP A 256 -12.79 -8.53 0.13
N THR A 257 -12.72 -9.86 0.12
CA THR A 257 -13.17 -10.71 1.21
C THR A 257 -12.16 -10.73 2.37
N LEU A 258 -12.61 -11.29 3.51
CA LEU A 258 -11.76 -11.55 4.67
C LEU A 258 -10.49 -12.34 4.28
N MET A 259 -10.60 -13.28 3.33
CA MET A 259 -9.45 -14.08 2.85
C MET A 259 -8.32 -13.22 2.29
N PHE A 260 -8.64 -12.12 1.60
CA PHE A 260 -7.61 -11.17 1.13
C PHE A 260 -6.81 -10.57 2.31
N SER A 261 -7.50 -10.10 3.35
CA SER A 261 -6.84 -9.55 4.55
C SER A 261 -5.99 -10.58 5.27
N LEU A 262 -6.48 -11.82 5.41
CA LEU A 262 -5.76 -12.91 6.06
C LEU A 262 -4.53 -13.35 5.27
N ASN A 263 -4.66 -13.52 3.96
CA ASN A 263 -3.53 -13.90 3.10
C ASN A 263 -2.43 -12.83 3.14
N LEU A 264 -2.82 -11.57 3.08
CA LEU A 264 -1.86 -10.47 3.13
C LEU A 264 -1.18 -10.36 4.51
N LEU A 265 -1.94 -10.56 5.59
CA LEU A 265 -1.40 -10.62 6.94
C LEU A 265 -0.40 -11.79 7.09
N ALA A 266 -0.76 -12.98 6.59
CA ALA A 266 0.10 -14.16 6.60
C ALA A 266 1.40 -13.91 5.81
N ALA A 267 1.30 -13.34 4.61
CA ALA A 267 2.45 -12.98 3.79
C ALA A 267 3.42 -12.04 4.53
N VAL A 268 2.90 -10.99 5.18
CA VAL A 268 3.72 -10.05 5.95
C VAL A 268 4.36 -10.71 7.19
N ILE A 269 3.67 -11.64 7.84
CA ILE A 269 4.21 -12.37 8.99
C ILE A 269 5.31 -13.32 8.55
N ILE A 270 5.09 -14.11 7.50
CA ILE A 270 6.06 -15.08 6.95
C ILE A 270 7.30 -14.34 6.43
N GLY A 271 7.10 -13.25 5.70
CA GLY A 271 8.18 -12.42 5.18
C GLY A 271 8.94 -11.63 6.26
N GLY A 272 8.33 -11.45 7.42
CA GLY A 272 8.86 -10.69 8.55
C GLY A 272 8.31 -9.27 8.66
N THR A 273 7.57 -9.02 9.72
CA THR A 273 6.75 -7.81 9.96
C THR A 273 7.52 -6.47 9.95
N ARG A 274 8.84 -6.50 10.02
CA ARG A 274 9.72 -5.30 10.00
C ARG A 274 10.63 -5.23 8.77
N SER A 275 10.51 -6.18 7.86
CA SER A 275 11.35 -6.27 6.66
C SER A 275 10.56 -5.86 5.42
N LEU A 276 10.97 -4.77 4.76
CA LEU A 276 10.35 -4.36 3.50
C LEU A 276 10.56 -5.39 2.39
N TRP A 277 11.74 -6.00 2.34
CA TRP A 277 12.03 -7.08 1.40
C TRP A 277 11.22 -8.33 1.71
N GLY A 278 11.07 -8.64 3.00
CA GLY A 278 10.23 -9.75 3.43
C GLY A 278 8.77 -9.57 3.02
N THR A 279 8.23 -8.36 3.10
CA THR A 279 6.85 -8.05 2.66
C THR A 279 6.64 -8.29 1.16
N ILE A 280 7.69 -8.14 0.33
CA ILE A 280 7.60 -8.40 -1.12
C ILE A 280 7.68 -9.90 -1.43
N VAL A 281 8.48 -10.64 -0.66
CA VAL A 281 8.77 -12.05 -0.91
C VAL A 281 7.75 -12.99 -0.24
N GLY A 282 7.21 -12.60 0.93
CA GLY A 282 6.22 -13.39 1.67
C GLY A 282 4.85 -13.38 1.02
#